data_fe7998ca3e3cd58251e71368a0e7d075
#
_entry.id   fe7998ca3e3cd58251e71368a0e7d075
#
_cell.length_a   1.000
_cell.length_b   1.000
_cell.length_c   1.000
_cell.angle_alpha   90.00
_cell.angle_beta   90.00
_cell.angle_gamma   90.00
#
_symmetry.space_group_name_H-M   'P 1'
#
loop_
_entity.id
_entity.type
_entity.pdbx_description
1 polymer ?
#
loop_
_entity_poly.entity_id
_entity_poly.type
_entity_poly.pdbx_seq_one_letter_code
_entity_poly.pdbx_strand_id
1 'polypeptide(L)'
;MKLEKIEKIKNITNSDLEKYKKNTLIRRSKEVKGGFDKIVYATDQDLDGFHIRGLLNGFIEKYLPEFKGKVGMLQTPVILYTKNGKVTGWKYNLNDNTEYQGEATYVKGIGSWNSDDLKYIVKQDGLDRMIQVIDFEGETGQELIDEWLGDDSGPRKKYILDNDFKIAMV
;
A
#
# COMPACT_ATOMS: atom_id res chain seq x y z
N MET A 1 35.30 -8.46 -7.06
CA MET A 1 34.01 -9.07 -6.75
C MET A 1 32.78 -8.15 -6.92
N LYS A 2 32.86 -6.82 -6.83
CA LYS A 2 31.71 -5.91 -7.05
C LYS A 2 31.42 -5.58 -8.52
N LEU A 3 32.45 -5.49 -9.39
CA LEU A 3 32.29 -5.12 -10.80
C LEU A 3 31.65 -6.24 -11.65
N GLU A 4 32.03 -7.49 -11.46
CA GLU A 4 31.44 -8.65 -12.15
C GLU A 4 29.94 -8.85 -11.85
N LYS A 5 29.49 -8.48 -10.62
CA LYS A 5 28.06 -8.51 -10.28
C LYS A 5 27.26 -7.43 -11.02
N ILE A 6 27.86 -6.27 -11.26
CA ILE A 6 27.22 -5.14 -11.95
C ILE A 6 27.11 -5.42 -13.46
N GLU A 7 28.11 -6.05 -14.06
CA GLU A 7 28.04 -6.44 -15.47
C GLU A 7 27.03 -7.55 -15.74
N LYS A 8 26.86 -8.51 -14.81
CA LYS A 8 25.79 -9.52 -14.90
C LYS A 8 24.38 -8.91 -14.81
N ILE A 9 24.20 -7.82 -14.08
CA ILE A 9 22.91 -7.13 -13.99
C ILE A 9 22.58 -6.36 -15.29
N LYS A 10 23.58 -5.80 -15.97
CA LYS A 10 23.41 -5.07 -17.23
C LYS A 10 22.96 -5.94 -18.41
N ASN A 11 23.19 -7.25 -18.35
CA ASN A 11 22.89 -8.20 -19.42
C ASN A 11 21.64 -9.05 -19.15
N ILE A 12 20.84 -8.73 -18.10
CA ILE A 12 19.59 -9.40 -17.83
C ILE A 12 18.55 -8.93 -18.86
N THR A 13 18.10 -9.84 -19.69
CA THR A 13 17.02 -9.60 -20.64
C THR A 13 15.66 -9.60 -19.94
N ASN A 14 14.64 -8.98 -20.55
CA ASN A 14 13.26 -9.06 -20.05
C ASN A 14 12.80 -10.52 -19.93
N SER A 15 13.25 -11.41 -20.82
CA SER A 15 12.97 -12.84 -20.76
C SER A 15 13.57 -13.51 -19.51
N ASP A 16 14.78 -13.12 -19.11
CA ASP A 16 15.43 -13.64 -17.90
C ASP A 16 14.73 -13.15 -16.63
N LEU A 17 14.27 -11.91 -16.64
CA LEU A 17 13.47 -11.33 -15.55
C LEU A 17 12.14 -12.06 -15.39
N GLU A 18 11.42 -12.35 -16.47
CA GLU A 18 10.18 -13.09 -16.46
C GLU A 18 10.37 -14.54 -15.95
N LYS A 19 11.42 -15.19 -16.44
CA LYS A 19 11.79 -16.55 -16.01
C LYS A 19 12.20 -16.58 -14.53
N TYR A 20 12.94 -15.58 -14.05
CA TYR A 20 13.33 -15.44 -12.65
C TYR A 20 12.10 -15.19 -11.75
N LYS A 21 11.23 -14.27 -12.14
CA LYS A 21 9.98 -13.96 -11.43
C LYS A 21 9.11 -15.21 -11.30
N LYS A 22 8.86 -15.89 -12.42
CA LYS A 22 8.04 -17.12 -12.46
C LYS A 22 8.64 -18.21 -11.57
N ASN A 23 9.93 -18.46 -11.65
CA ASN A 23 10.59 -19.51 -10.87
C ASN A 23 10.65 -19.17 -9.38
N THR A 24 10.89 -17.90 -9.02
CA THR A 24 10.96 -17.47 -7.61
C THR A 24 9.58 -17.50 -6.95
N LEU A 25 8.53 -17.08 -7.65
CA LEU A 25 7.16 -17.12 -7.16
C LEU A 25 6.67 -18.57 -7.00
N ILE A 26 6.92 -19.43 -8.00
CA ILE A 26 6.56 -20.86 -7.93
C ILE A 26 7.32 -21.55 -6.80
N ARG A 27 8.59 -21.25 -6.59
CA ARG A 27 9.40 -21.85 -5.52
C ARG A 27 8.87 -21.43 -4.15
N ARG A 28 8.59 -20.13 -3.93
CA ARG A 28 8.03 -19.64 -2.67
C ARG A 28 6.63 -20.15 -2.41
N SER A 29 5.78 -20.27 -3.42
CA SER A 29 4.43 -20.83 -3.26
C SER A 29 4.43 -22.33 -2.91
N LYS A 30 5.47 -23.07 -3.32
CA LYS A 30 5.63 -24.48 -2.95
C LYS A 30 6.27 -24.70 -1.58
N GLU A 31 7.09 -23.76 -1.11
CA GLU A 31 7.77 -23.84 0.20
C GLU A 31 6.83 -23.46 1.36
N VAL A 32 5.79 -22.66 1.10
CA VAL A 32 4.78 -22.29 2.10
C VAL A 32 3.62 -23.27 2.02
N LYS A 33 3.62 -24.29 2.88
CA LYS A 33 2.46 -25.17 3.06
C LYS A 33 1.30 -24.33 3.60
N GLY A 34 0.34 -24.00 2.72
CA GLY A 34 -0.86 -23.25 3.08
C GLY A 34 -1.14 -22.03 2.18
N GLY A 35 -0.14 -21.53 1.45
CA GLY A 35 -0.30 -20.33 0.62
C GLY A 35 -0.51 -19.04 1.44
N PHE A 36 -0.64 -17.92 0.74
CA PHE A 36 -1.05 -16.65 1.34
C PHE A 36 -2.50 -16.37 0.94
N ASP A 37 -3.34 -16.08 1.91
CA ASP A 37 -4.74 -15.75 1.64
C ASP A 37 -4.90 -14.31 1.17
N LYS A 38 -4.02 -13.42 1.63
CA LYS A 38 -4.07 -11.98 1.33
C LYS A 38 -2.66 -11.38 1.23
N ILE A 39 -2.55 -10.35 0.40
CA ILE A 39 -1.41 -9.43 0.38
C ILE A 39 -1.88 -8.13 1.04
N VAL A 40 -1.20 -7.68 2.08
CA VAL A 40 -1.57 -6.45 2.79
C VAL A 40 -0.44 -5.43 2.66
N TYR A 41 -0.75 -4.27 2.08
CA TYR A 41 0.19 -3.16 2.01
C TYR A 41 0.23 -2.42 3.35
N ALA A 42 1.40 -2.35 3.94
CA ALA A 42 1.68 -1.57 5.12
C ALA A 42 2.60 -0.41 4.71
N THR A 43 2.01 0.69 4.27
CA THR A 43 2.71 1.92 3.86
C THR A 43 2.28 3.08 4.73
N ASP A 44 3.06 4.16 4.73
CA ASP A 44 2.71 5.38 5.43
C ASP A 44 1.38 5.97 4.91
N GLN A 45 0.69 6.72 5.76
CA GLN A 45 -0.59 7.35 5.44
C GLN A 45 -0.37 8.77 4.88
N ASP A 46 0.49 8.87 3.86
CA ASP A 46 0.83 10.10 3.16
C ASP A 46 0.81 9.92 1.63
N LEU A 47 1.12 10.96 0.89
CA LEU A 47 1.08 10.95 -0.59
C LEU A 47 2.05 9.94 -1.19
N ASP A 48 3.25 9.79 -0.61
CA ASP A 48 4.23 8.83 -1.09
C ASP A 48 3.76 7.39 -0.84
N GLY A 49 3.17 7.12 0.31
CA GLY A 49 2.57 5.82 0.62
C GLY A 49 1.39 5.50 -0.30
N PHE A 50 0.57 6.49 -0.69
CA PHE A 50 -0.49 6.31 -1.69
C PHE A 50 0.10 5.97 -3.07
N HIS A 51 1.16 6.68 -3.48
CA HIS A 51 1.84 6.41 -4.74
C HIS A 51 2.45 5.00 -4.79
N ILE A 52 3.13 4.59 -3.71
CA ILE A 52 3.68 3.23 -3.59
C ILE A 52 2.57 2.18 -3.74
N ARG A 53 1.42 2.36 -3.09
CA ARG A 53 0.26 1.46 -3.23
C ARG A 53 -0.26 1.41 -4.65
N GLY A 54 -0.36 2.55 -5.33
CA GLY A 54 -0.75 2.61 -6.74
C GLY A 54 0.17 1.78 -7.63
N LEU A 55 1.50 1.94 -7.48
CA LEU A 55 2.49 1.17 -8.23
C LEU A 55 2.41 -0.33 -7.92
N LEU A 56 2.22 -0.71 -6.65
CA LEU A 56 2.05 -2.10 -6.26
C LEU A 56 0.76 -2.70 -6.84
N ASN A 57 -0.32 -1.93 -6.91
CA ASN A 57 -1.57 -2.36 -7.54
C ASN A 57 -1.36 -2.66 -9.03
N GLY A 58 -0.72 -1.75 -9.77
CA GLY A 58 -0.37 -1.99 -11.17
C GLY A 58 0.53 -3.22 -11.35
N PHE A 59 1.46 -3.45 -10.42
CA PHE A 59 2.29 -4.65 -10.43
C PHE A 59 1.47 -5.93 -10.21
N ILE A 60 0.57 -5.95 -9.22
CA ILE A 60 -0.31 -7.10 -8.95
C ILE A 60 -1.19 -7.38 -10.16
N GLU A 61 -1.83 -6.35 -10.71
CA GLU A 61 -2.69 -6.45 -11.87
C GLU A 61 -1.97 -7.11 -13.06
N LYS A 62 -0.77 -6.64 -13.35
CA LYS A 62 0.00 -7.07 -14.52
C LYS A 62 0.69 -8.43 -14.35
N TYR A 63 1.18 -8.75 -13.14
CA TYR A 63 2.08 -9.89 -12.94
C TYR A 63 1.56 -10.95 -11.97
N LEU A 64 0.53 -10.65 -11.18
CA LEU A 64 -0.02 -11.55 -10.17
C LEU A 64 -1.56 -11.51 -10.15
N PRO A 65 -2.21 -11.70 -11.32
CA PRO A 65 -3.67 -11.56 -11.42
C PRO A 65 -4.44 -12.53 -10.51
N GLU A 66 -3.83 -13.62 -10.05
CA GLU A 66 -4.41 -14.56 -9.09
C GLU A 66 -4.62 -13.96 -7.68
N PHE A 67 -4.01 -12.80 -7.41
CA PHE A 67 -4.19 -12.06 -6.16
C PHE A 67 -5.24 -10.94 -6.25
N LYS A 68 -5.90 -10.76 -7.39
CA LYS A 68 -7.05 -9.86 -7.48
C LYS A 68 -8.10 -10.25 -6.43
N GLY A 69 -8.68 -9.26 -5.77
CA GLY A 69 -9.62 -9.49 -4.67
C GLY A 69 -8.99 -9.99 -3.35
N LYS A 70 -7.67 -10.22 -3.34
CA LYS A 70 -6.91 -10.66 -2.14
C LYS A 70 -5.90 -9.63 -1.66
N VAL A 71 -5.98 -8.41 -2.20
CA VAL A 71 -5.10 -7.31 -1.81
C VAL A 71 -5.82 -6.41 -0.83
N GLY A 72 -5.15 -6.04 0.23
CA GLY A 72 -5.66 -5.13 1.22
C GLY A 72 -4.63 -4.06 1.60
N MET A 73 -5.12 -2.99 2.18
CA MET A 73 -4.34 -1.89 2.71
C MET A 73 -4.52 -1.83 4.21
N LEU A 74 -3.41 -1.83 4.96
CA LEU A 74 -3.46 -1.60 6.39
C LEU A 74 -3.75 -0.12 6.65
N GLN A 75 -4.88 0.15 7.26
CA GLN A 75 -5.22 1.47 7.79
C GLN A 75 -4.77 1.56 9.25
N THR A 76 -3.79 2.40 9.50
CA THR A 76 -3.42 2.78 10.87
C THR A 76 -4.13 4.07 11.26
N PRO A 77 -4.43 4.29 12.54
CA PRO A 77 -4.97 5.57 12.99
C PRO A 77 -4.04 6.73 12.63
N VAL A 78 -4.61 7.87 12.32
CA VAL A 78 -3.89 9.12 12.01
C VAL A 78 -3.75 10.03 13.22
N ILE A 79 -4.60 9.84 14.24
CA ILE A 79 -4.52 10.54 15.52
C ILE A 79 -4.59 9.52 16.65
N LEU A 80 -3.68 9.65 17.60
CA LEU A 80 -3.64 8.89 18.84
C LEU A 80 -3.83 9.83 20.03
N TYR A 81 -4.72 9.48 20.94
CA TYR A 81 -4.93 10.21 22.20
C TYR A 81 -4.32 9.42 23.35
N THR A 82 -3.49 10.10 24.15
CA THR A 82 -2.83 9.48 25.31
C THR A 82 -3.03 10.31 26.57
N LYS A 83 -3.24 9.64 27.72
CA LYS A 83 -3.30 10.26 29.04
C LYS A 83 -2.49 9.43 30.01
N ASN A 84 -1.56 10.06 30.71
CA ASN A 84 -0.65 9.38 31.63
C ASN A 84 0.09 8.19 30.98
N GLY A 85 0.54 8.35 29.74
CA GLY A 85 1.26 7.32 28.98
C GLY A 85 0.41 6.13 28.52
N LYS A 86 -0.92 6.23 28.61
CA LYS A 86 -1.84 5.18 28.15
C LYS A 86 -2.73 5.70 27.03
N VAL A 87 -2.98 4.86 26.02
CA VAL A 87 -3.91 5.14 24.91
C VAL A 87 -5.32 5.24 25.48
N THR A 88 -5.98 6.37 25.19
CA THR A 88 -7.37 6.65 25.60
C THR A 88 -8.34 6.67 24.41
N GLY A 89 -7.83 6.80 23.17
CA GLY A 89 -8.60 6.78 21.96
C GLY A 89 -7.74 6.98 20.73
N TRP A 90 -8.33 6.79 19.57
CA TRP A 90 -7.67 7.00 18.27
C TRP A 90 -8.69 7.29 17.17
N LYS A 91 -8.22 7.91 16.09
CA LYS A 91 -9.02 8.23 14.91
C LYS A 91 -8.32 7.76 13.64
N TYR A 92 -9.08 7.15 12.76
CA TYR A 92 -8.62 6.75 11.41
C TYR A 92 -8.85 7.84 10.36
N ASN A 93 -9.65 8.86 10.70
CA ASN A 93 -10.00 9.94 9.80
C ASN A 93 -9.95 11.27 10.56
N LEU A 94 -9.39 12.30 9.94
CA LEU A 94 -9.32 13.65 10.50
C LEU A 94 -10.70 14.29 10.67
N ASN A 95 -11.68 13.88 9.88
CA ASN A 95 -13.07 14.35 9.95
C ASN A 95 -13.91 13.64 11.02
N ASP A 96 -13.33 12.69 11.76
CA ASP A 96 -14.02 12.06 12.89
C ASP A 96 -14.13 13.05 14.05
N ASN A 97 -15.37 13.41 14.42
CA ASN A 97 -15.66 14.37 15.46
C ASN A 97 -15.74 13.76 16.88
N THR A 98 -15.40 12.46 17.05
CA THR A 98 -15.38 11.82 18.35
C THR A 98 -14.37 12.51 19.26
N GLU A 99 -14.79 12.89 20.45
CA GLU A 99 -13.92 13.50 21.45
C GLU A 99 -13.29 12.43 22.36
N TYR A 100 -11.97 12.49 22.51
CA TYR A 100 -11.23 11.65 23.44
C TYR A 100 -10.46 12.51 24.44
N GLN A 101 -10.28 11.96 25.65
CA GLN A 101 -9.48 12.63 26.67
C GLN A 101 -7.99 12.38 26.46
N GLY A 102 -7.17 13.40 26.71
CA GLY A 102 -5.73 13.28 26.67
C GLY A 102 -5.07 14.16 25.64
N GLU A 103 -3.79 13.94 25.42
CA GLU A 103 -2.97 14.66 24.44
C GLU A 103 -3.11 13.97 23.09
N ALA A 104 -3.41 14.76 22.04
CA ALA A 104 -3.53 14.27 20.68
C ALA A 104 -2.16 14.28 19.99
N THR A 105 -1.75 13.16 19.47
CA THR A 105 -0.54 13.01 18.64
C THR A 105 -0.93 12.58 17.23
N TYR A 106 -0.46 13.31 16.22
CA TYR A 106 -0.63 12.94 14.82
C TYR A 106 0.42 11.92 14.42
N VAL A 107 -0.03 10.77 13.88
CA VAL A 107 0.84 9.66 13.46
C VAL A 107 0.79 9.56 11.95
N LYS A 108 1.87 9.92 11.26
CA LYS A 108 1.95 9.91 9.79
C LYS A 108 2.57 8.64 9.24
N GLY A 109 3.65 8.18 9.87
CA GLY A 109 4.44 7.06 9.38
C GLY A 109 4.34 5.82 10.27
N ILE A 110 4.39 4.65 9.64
CA ILE A 110 4.37 3.36 10.37
C ILE A 110 5.55 3.27 11.35
N GLY A 111 6.70 3.82 10.99
CA GLY A 111 7.89 3.83 11.84
C GLY A 111 7.79 4.68 13.10
N SER A 112 6.80 5.59 13.19
CA SER A 112 6.58 6.43 14.37
C SER A 112 5.69 5.78 15.44
N TRP A 113 5.13 4.61 15.17
CA TRP A 113 4.28 3.90 16.12
C TRP A 113 5.08 3.26 17.25
N ASN A 114 4.61 3.45 18.48
CA ASN A 114 5.01 2.59 19.58
C ASN A 114 4.38 1.20 19.37
N SER A 115 5.19 0.15 19.46
CA SER A 115 4.74 -1.22 19.20
C SER A 115 3.65 -1.69 20.17
N ASP A 116 3.66 -1.21 21.41
CA ASP A 116 2.67 -1.62 22.42
C ASP A 116 1.34 -0.90 22.23
N ASP A 117 1.36 0.37 21.81
CA ASP A 117 0.16 1.11 21.44
C ASP A 117 -0.51 0.48 20.21
N LEU A 118 0.27 0.13 19.19
CA LEU A 118 -0.27 -0.52 18.00
C LEU A 118 -0.86 -1.90 18.33
N LYS A 119 -0.18 -2.72 19.14
CA LYS A 119 -0.71 -4.00 19.62
C LYS A 119 -2.02 -3.82 20.39
N TYR A 120 -2.10 -2.78 21.23
CA TYR A 120 -3.31 -2.48 21.96
C TYR A 120 -4.48 -2.16 21.01
N ILE A 121 -4.26 -1.30 20.02
CA ILE A 121 -5.28 -0.92 19.03
C ILE A 121 -5.72 -2.14 18.21
N VAL A 122 -4.77 -2.93 17.70
CA VAL A 122 -5.07 -4.17 16.97
C VAL A 122 -5.91 -5.14 17.82
N LYS A 123 -5.64 -5.21 19.11
CA LYS A 123 -6.42 -6.06 20.03
C LYS A 123 -7.84 -5.55 20.23
N GLN A 124 -8.06 -4.23 20.23
CA GLN A 124 -9.38 -3.63 20.41
C GLN A 124 -10.23 -3.67 19.15
N ASP A 125 -9.65 -3.27 18.02
CA ASP A 125 -10.37 -3.13 16.75
C ASP A 125 -10.42 -4.42 15.94
N GLY A 126 -9.43 -5.29 16.11
CA GLY A 126 -9.20 -6.45 15.27
C GLY A 126 -8.46 -6.09 13.97
N LEU A 127 -7.59 -6.98 13.53
CA LEU A 127 -6.79 -6.77 12.32
C LEU A 127 -7.65 -6.66 11.06
N ASP A 128 -8.72 -7.43 10.98
CA ASP A 128 -9.62 -7.42 9.81
C ASP A 128 -10.32 -6.07 9.62
N ARG A 129 -10.65 -5.35 10.72
CA ARG A 129 -11.21 -4.01 10.64
C ARG A 129 -10.18 -2.99 10.13
N MET A 130 -8.91 -3.20 10.44
CA MET A 130 -7.82 -2.33 10.01
C MET A 130 -7.37 -2.61 8.58
N ILE A 131 -7.82 -3.70 7.95
CA ILE A 131 -7.48 -4.04 6.56
C ILE A 131 -8.64 -3.64 5.65
N GLN A 132 -8.43 -2.60 4.87
CA GLN A 132 -9.33 -2.25 3.79
C GLN A 132 -8.97 -3.06 2.54
N VAL A 133 -9.90 -3.88 2.07
CA VAL A 133 -9.73 -4.63 0.81
C VAL A 133 -9.71 -3.64 -0.34
N ILE A 134 -8.74 -3.83 -1.24
CA ILE A 134 -8.64 -3.07 -2.48
C ILE A 134 -9.37 -3.88 -3.55
N ASP A 135 -10.43 -3.30 -4.09
CA ASP A 135 -11.17 -3.88 -5.19
C ASP A 135 -10.56 -3.41 -6.51
N PHE A 136 -10.07 -4.38 -7.28
CA PHE A 136 -9.62 -4.16 -8.67
C PHE A 136 -10.65 -4.70 -9.66
N GLU A 137 -11.74 -5.29 -9.17
CA GLU A 137 -12.74 -5.90 -10.01
C GLU A 137 -13.64 -4.82 -10.60
N GLY A 138 -13.74 -4.81 -11.91
CA GLY A 138 -14.55 -3.89 -12.67
C GLY A 138 -13.76 -3.18 -13.77
N GLU A 139 -14.45 -2.84 -14.84
CA GLU A 139 -13.88 -2.12 -15.99
C GLU A 139 -13.21 -0.82 -15.53
N THR A 140 -13.84 -0.09 -14.61
CA THR A 140 -13.32 1.20 -14.11
C THR A 140 -11.97 1.06 -13.38
N GLY A 141 -11.77 -0.02 -12.63
CA GLY A 141 -10.50 -0.24 -11.92
C GLY A 141 -9.35 -0.51 -12.89
N GLN A 142 -9.57 -1.34 -13.90
CA GLN A 142 -8.58 -1.64 -14.93
C GLN A 142 -8.28 -0.41 -15.78
N GLU A 143 -9.30 0.32 -16.22
CA GLU A 143 -9.15 1.54 -17.02
C GLU A 143 -8.31 2.60 -16.27
N LEU A 144 -8.54 2.79 -14.98
CA LEU A 144 -7.75 3.71 -14.15
C LEU A 144 -6.29 3.26 -14.03
N ILE A 145 -6.03 1.96 -13.87
CA ILE A 145 -4.66 1.44 -13.83
C ILE A 145 -3.96 1.69 -15.17
N ASP A 146 -4.62 1.40 -16.28
CA ASP A 146 -4.04 1.58 -17.62
C ASP A 146 -3.83 3.08 -17.93
N GLU A 147 -4.76 3.94 -17.54
CA GLU A 147 -4.63 5.38 -17.69
C GLU A 147 -3.46 5.95 -16.89
N TRP A 148 -3.35 5.60 -15.59
CA TRP A 148 -2.38 6.22 -14.69
C TRP A 148 -1.03 5.52 -14.65
N LEU A 149 -0.97 4.22 -14.87
CA LEU A 149 0.24 3.40 -14.73
C LEU A 149 0.64 2.67 -16.03
N GLY A 150 -0.16 2.79 -17.08
CA GLY A 150 0.13 2.21 -18.39
C GLY A 150 1.33 2.88 -19.08
N ASP A 151 1.84 2.23 -20.13
CA ASP A 151 3.02 2.70 -20.87
C ASP A 151 2.74 3.99 -21.67
N ASP A 152 1.48 4.22 -22.09
CA ASP A 152 1.08 5.44 -22.79
C ASP A 152 0.83 6.59 -21.80
N SER A 153 1.59 7.68 -21.94
CA SER A 153 1.43 8.88 -21.14
C SER A 153 0.38 9.85 -21.69
N GLY A 154 -0.19 9.60 -22.86
CA GLY A 154 -1.17 10.46 -23.52
C GLY A 154 -2.42 10.74 -22.68
N PRO A 155 -3.11 9.69 -22.18
CA PRO A 155 -4.27 9.84 -21.32
C PRO A 155 -4.01 10.71 -20.08
N ARG A 156 -2.89 10.46 -19.37
CA ARG A 156 -2.50 11.24 -18.19
C ARG A 156 -2.27 12.72 -18.49
N LYS A 157 -1.56 13.01 -19.59
CA LYS A 157 -1.33 14.38 -20.04
C LYS A 157 -2.63 15.09 -20.36
N LYS A 158 -3.53 14.41 -21.08
CA LYS A 158 -4.85 14.93 -21.41
C LYS A 158 -5.65 15.24 -20.15
N TYR A 159 -5.71 14.29 -19.19
CA TYR A 159 -6.40 14.47 -17.94
C TYR A 159 -5.87 15.70 -17.16
N ILE A 160 -4.54 15.85 -17.08
CA ILE A 160 -3.92 17.01 -16.41
C ILE A 160 -4.26 18.33 -17.11
N LEU A 161 -4.31 18.34 -18.44
CA LEU A 161 -4.61 19.55 -19.22
C LEU A 161 -6.10 19.92 -19.17
N ASP A 162 -6.99 18.92 -19.15
CA ASP A 162 -8.44 19.12 -19.17
C ASP A 162 -9.00 19.46 -17.77
N ASN A 163 -8.26 19.15 -16.71
CA ASN A 163 -8.66 19.42 -15.34
C ASN A 163 -7.79 20.54 -14.74
N ASP A 164 -8.44 21.61 -14.37
CA ASP A 164 -7.80 22.75 -13.70
C ASP A 164 -7.46 22.34 -12.26
N PHE A 165 -6.28 21.76 -12.06
CA PHE A 165 -5.81 21.39 -10.72
C PHE A 165 -5.55 22.67 -9.93
N LYS A 166 -6.53 23.13 -9.19
CA LYS A 166 -6.29 24.08 -8.10
C LYS A 166 -5.50 23.35 -7.03
N ILE A 167 -4.21 23.57 -7.02
CA ILE A 167 -3.36 23.15 -5.89
C ILE A 167 -3.89 23.95 -4.70
N ALA A 168 -4.68 23.29 -3.85
CA ALA A 168 -4.96 23.81 -2.53
C ALA A 168 -3.62 23.77 -1.79
N MET A 169 -2.96 24.91 -1.70
CA MET A 169 -1.86 25.08 -0.77
C MET A 169 -2.47 24.99 0.64
N VAL A 170 -2.19 23.85 1.29
CA VAL A 170 -2.46 23.61 2.71
C VAL A 170 -1.27 24.12 3.51
#